data_38e2aced45f418684ac73adb7a824710
#
_entry.id   38e2aced45f418684ac73adb7a824710
#
_cell.length_a   1.000
_cell.length_b   1.000
_cell.length_c   1.000
_cell.angle_alpha   90.00
_cell.angle_beta   90.00
_cell.angle_gamma   90.00
#
_symmetry.space_group_name_H-M   'P 1'
#
loop_
_entity.id
_entity.type
_entity.pdbx_description
1 polymer ?
#
loop_
_entity_poly.entity_id
_entity_poly.type
_entity_poly.pdbx_seq_one_letter_code
_entity_poly.pdbx_strand_id
1 'polypeptide(L)'
;MKNKSLLIVGLITMLGLTACGGGDTVVDQELPRDDPKSEVTFEFWHCLGHEKTTNLTKVAEAFNTKYAGKYKVVLKHPAGDYGSLHSTLKTKMSSGEVPALSMGYPDSFSEYISKRMGDSFLLRLTNYIKDPDFGYSDAELADFVPSYYAEGTNYQFDGVWSMPMYKSTEVMYYNASYFAGDNPCNQKKFNGNAEFTALVNELDGANATDEALDELKTWVDAHDGYSYDVPETWDQAIALSRQMLADRAAQNITDDFYPFGYDSDANLLISQMEQRGIPYTVNDEASKNDYREHFKFNNADAKALVNEIVGYLREKVLITKNSIGSGSTYTNDYFTAFKCAFTVGSTGGSSYNVSSNFKVKLAPVPYKGQRKYIQQGPSFCFFDCGDAYKQKGAWLFYKEFADATNNAKVALENSYDPIRISSYDTPEYATWIAQAGNGLKYDIPAMTATLKNYYMTSPVFIGSSTARDEIGNIISYIYSSNNTVDEAFDTALSHCYTAAK
;
A
#
# COMPACT_ATOMS: atom_id res chain seq x y z
N MET A 1 -5.08 59.85 -62.27
CA MET A 1 -5.24 60.05 -60.84
C MET A 1 -5.96 58.81 -60.34
N LYS A 2 -5.26 57.93 -59.64
CA LYS A 2 -5.72 56.53 -59.32
C LYS A 2 -6.09 56.46 -57.86
N ASN A 3 -7.39 56.17 -57.62
CA ASN A 3 -7.91 55.83 -56.32
C ASN A 3 -7.50 54.38 -55.93
N LYS A 4 -6.92 54.21 -54.76
CA LYS A 4 -6.72 52.91 -54.15
C LYS A 4 -7.81 52.70 -53.07
N SER A 5 -8.68 51.73 -53.29
CA SER A 5 -9.65 51.28 -52.30
C SER A 5 -8.98 50.33 -51.32
N LEU A 6 -9.13 50.61 -50.05
CA LEU A 6 -8.69 49.78 -48.93
C LEU A 6 -9.85 48.84 -48.57
N LEU A 7 -9.65 47.53 -48.69
CA LEU A 7 -10.59 46.51 -48.20
C LEU A 7 -10.34 46.25 -46.71
N ILE A 8 -11.30 46.62 -45.90
CA ILE A 8 -11.33 46.23 -44.48
C ILE A 8 -12.09 44.92 -44.39
N VAL A 9 -11.38 43.86 -44.03
CA VAL A 9 -12.00 42.54 -43.68
C VAL A 9 -12.41 42.62 -42.21
N GLY A 10 -13.68 42.71 -41.96
CA GLY A 10 -14.25 42.66 -40.62
C GLY A 10 -14.26 41.23 -40.10
N LEU A 11 -13.56 41.04 -38.99
CA LEU A 11 -13.59 39.79 -38.23
C LEU A 11 -14.88 39.78 -37.38
N ILE A 12 -15.84 38.96 -37.77
CA ILE A 12 -17.05 38.70 -36.97
C ILE A 12 -16.70 37.67 -35.90
N THR A 13 -16.51 38.13 -34.68
CA THR A 13 -16.45 37.26 -33.48
C THR A 13 -17.86 36.80 -33.14
N MET A 14 -18.19 35.55 -33.46
CA MET A 14 -19.35 34.89 -32.91
C MET A 14 -19.12 34.60 -31.42
N LEU A 15 -19.75 35.37 -30.57
CA LEU A 15 -19.98 35.01 -29.16
C LEU A 15 -20.98 33.86 -29.12
N GLY A 16 -20.48 32.63 -29.03
CA GLY A 16 -21.27 31.49 -28.66
C GLY A 16 -21.57 31.55 -27.16
N LEU A 17 -22.82 31.78 -26.83
CA LEU A 17 -23.35 31.51 -25.50
C LEU A 17 -23.31 29.99 -25.27
N THR A 18 -22.31 29.49 -24.57
CA THR A 18 -22.35 28.15 -24.00
C THR A 18 -22.99 28.22 -22.64
N ALA A 19 -24.05 27.45 -22.49
CA ALA A 19 -24.77 27.21 -21.25
C ALA A 19 -23.87 26.66 -20.19
N CYS A 20 -24.08 27.11 -18.96
CA CYS A 20 -23.46 26.57 -17.73
C CYS A 20 -23.73 25.07 -17.58
N GLY A 21 -22.74 24.26 -17.84
CA GLY A 21 -22.54 22.95 -17.25
C GLY A 21 -21.18 23.04 -16.60
N GLY A 22 -21.13 23.03 -15.26
CA GLY A 22 -19.87 23.00 -14.51
C GLY A 22 -19.17 21.68 -14.70
N GLY A 23 -18.41 21.54 -15.75
CA GLY A 23 -17.42 20.47 -15.94
C GLY A 23 -16.05 21.07 -15.68
N ASP A 24 -15.31 20.49 -14.75
CA ASP A 24 -13.92 20.83 -14.47
C ASP A 24 -13.11 20.72 -15.77
N THR A 25 -12.73 21.87 -16.34
CA THR A 25 -11.90 21.91 -17.55
C THR A 25 -10.43 21.76 -17.16
N VAL A 26 -10.03 20.53 -16.81
CA VAL A 26 -8.59 20.20 -16.77
C VAL A 26 -8.10 20.18 -18.22
N VAL A 27 -7.25 21.13 -18.59
CA VAL A 27 -6.67 21.18 -19.93
C VAL A 27 -5.66 20.04 -20.06
N ASP A 28 -5.89 19.12 -20.99
CA ASP A 28 -4.93 18.09 -21.34
C ASP A 28 -3.69 18.73 -21.95
N GLN A 29 -2.54 18.49 -21.34
CA GLN A 29 -1.26 18.94 -21.85
C GLN A 29 -0.68 17.90 -22.83
N GLU A 30 0.03 18.37 -23.85
CA GLU A 30 0.76 17.54 -24.80
C GLU A 30 2.27 17.60 -24.52
N LEU A 31 2.96 16.50 -24.82
CA LEU A 31 4.41 16.45 -24.74
C LEU A 31 5.05 17.27 -25.90
N PRO A 32 6.10 18.05 -25.61
CA PRO A 32 6.86 18.72 -26.67
C PRO A 32 7.40 17.73 -27.70
N ARG A 33 7.26 18.03 -29.00
CA ARG A 33 7.74 17.13 -30.08
C ARG A 33 9.24 17.24 -30.29
N ASP A 34 9.78 18.42 -30.09
CA ASP A 34 11.22 18.68 -30.20
C ASP A 34 11.98 18.34 -28.91
N ASP A 35 13.29 18.25 -29.05
CA ASP A 35 14.19 18.12 -27.91
C ASP A 35 14.51 19.50 -27.33
N PRO A 36 14.82 19.57 -26.02
CA PRO A 36 15.24 20.84 -25.42
C PRO A 36 16.57 21.32 -26.02
N LYS A 37 16.73 22.66 -26.15
CA LYS A 37 17.95 23.28 -26.70
C LYS A 37 19.19 23.14 -25.81
N SER A 38 18.99 22.81 -24.54
CA SER A 38 20.02 22.55 -23.54
C SER A 38 19.50 21.50 -22.57
N GLU A 39 20.42 20.84 -21.85
CA GLU A 39 20.04 19.82 -20.86
C GLU A 39 19.06 20.38 -19.81
N VAL A 40 17.91 19.72 -19.68
CA VAL A 40 16.86 20.04 -18.72
C VAL A 40 16.99 19.10 -17.52
N THR A 41 17.25 19.69 -16.36
CA THR A 41 17.30 18.96 -15.09
C THR A 41 15.93 19.02 -14.41
N PHE A 42 15.44 17.88 -13.96
CA PHE A 42 14.21 17.76 -13.17
C PHE A 42 14.42 16.87 -11.95
N GLU A 43 13.57 17.03 -10.94
CA GLU A 43 13.67 16.29 -9.69
C GLU A 43 12.60 15.21 -9.62
N PHE A 44 13.00 14.04 -9.11
CA PHE A 44 12.12 13.01 -8.60
C PHE A 44 12.22 12.97 -7.07
N TRP A 45 11.12 13.28 -6.40
CA TRP A 45 11.04 13.29 -4.93
C TRP A 45 10.55 11.96 -4.39
N HIS A 46 11.30 11.38 -3.44
CA HIS A 46 11.01 10.11 -2.81
C HIS A 46 11.27 10.15 -1.30
N CYS A 47 10.68 9.19 -0.57
CA CYS A 47 10.88 8.99 0.87
C CYS A 47 11.54 7.63 1.20
N LEU A 48 12.23 7.01 0.24
CA LEU A 48 12.91 5.74 0.43
C LEU A 48 14.18 5.92 1.25
N GLY A 49 14.43 5.05 2.23
CA GLY A 49 15.71 4.98 2.93
C GLY A 49 16.86 4.67 1.98
N HIS A 50 18.06 5.01 2.38
CA HIS A 50 19.26 4.89 1.54
C HIS A 50 19.49 3.45 1.05
N GLU A 51 19.25 2.48 1.91
CA GLU A 51 19.38 1.03 1.61
C GLU A 51 18.37 0.53 0.57
N LYS A 52 17.30 1.29 0.33
CA LYS A 52 16.20 0.97 -0.59
C LYS A 52 16.30 1.70 -1.94
N THR A 53 17.41 2.37 -2.23
CA THR A 53 17.57 3.20 -3.43
C THR A 53 18.65 2.73 -4.39
N THR A 54 19.32 1.59 -4.12
CA THR A 54 20.46 1.14 -4.93
C THR A 54 20.09 0.92 -6.40
N ASN A 55 19.03 0.16 -6.67
CA ASN A 55 18.59 -0.08 -8.04
C ASN A 55 17.88 1.12 -8.66
N LEU A 56 17.15 1.90 -7.88
CA LEU A 56 16.55 3.17 -8.34
C LEU A 56 17.65 4.15 -8.81
N THR A 57 18.76 4.24 -8.07
CA THR A 57 19.91 5.07 -8.44
C THR A 57 20.52 4.60 -9.78
N LYS A 58 20.70 3.28 -9.97
CA LYS A 58 21.20 2.73 -11.24
C LYS A 58 20.28 3.05 -12.43
N VAL A 59 18.94 3.00 -12.22
CA VAL A 59 17.98 3.39 -13.25
C VAL A 59 18.11 4.88 -13.59
N ALA A 60 18.28 5.74 -12.58
CA ALA A 60 18.48 7.17 -12.79
C ALA A 60 19.81 7.46 -13.53
N GLU A 61 20.88 6.79 -13.18
CA GLU A 61 22.18 6.92 -13.86
C GLU A 61 22.12 6.44 -15.32
N ALA A 62 21.47 5.31 -15.58
CA ALA A 62 21.24 4.79 -16.94
C ALA A 62 20.41 5.78 -17.78
N PHE A 63 19.34 6.33 -17.20
CA PHE A 63 18.54 7.37 -17.83
C PHE A 63 19.39 8.61 -18.16
N ASN A 64 20.15 9.12 -17.19
CA ASN A 64 21.01 10.30 -17.38
C ASN A 64 22.07 10.07 -18.45
N THR A 65 22.57 8.85 -18.59
CA THR A 65 23.51 8.47 -19.66
C THR A 65 22.82 8.41 -21.02
N LYS A 66 21.64 7.76 -21.09
CA LYS A 66 20.86 7.60 -22.34
C LYS A 66 20.39 8.93 -22.92
N TYR A 67 20.03 9.86 -22.06
CA TYR A 67 19.49 11.17 -22.43
C TYR A 67 20.47 12.34 -22.20
N ALA A 68 21.78 12.05 -22.11
CA ALA A 68 22.80 13.07 -21.88
C ALA A 68 22.69 14.25 -22.85
N GLY A 69 22.77 15.46 -22.33
CA GLY A 69 22.60 16.71 -23.07
C GLY A 69 21.15 17.12 -23.37
N LYS A 70 20.19 16.25 -23.06
CA LYS A 70 18.74 16.51 -23.24
C LYS A 70 18.00 16.56 -21.89
N TYR A 71 18.07 15.45 -21.12
CA TYR A 71 17.37 15.33 -19.86
C TYR A 71 18.26 14.73 -18.78
N LYS A 72 18.10 15.24 -17.56
CA LYS A 72 18.78 14.72 -16.36
C LYS A 72 17.80 14.65 -15.20
N VAL A 73 17.62 13.45 -14.63
CA VAL A 73 16.87 13.25 -13.38
C VAL A 73 17.80 13.39 -12.18
N VAL A 74 17.32 14.05 -11.13
CA VAL A 74 17.98 14.14 -9.82
C VAL A 74 17.03 13.55 -8.78
N LEU A 75 17.48 12.50 -8.10
CA LEU A 75 16.74 11.90 -6.99
C LEU A 75 16.86 12.81 -5.76
N LYS A 76 15.74 13.14 -5.14
CA LYS A 76 15.66 13.95 -3.93
C LYS A 76 14.90 13.23 -2.82
N HIS A 77 15.45 13.28 -1.62
CA HIS A 77 14.87 12.72 -0.41
C HIS A 77 14.49 13.83 0.58
N PRO A 78 13.39 14.58 0.33
CA PRO A 78 13.02 15.74 1.15
C PRO A 78 12.34 15.36 2.47
N ALA A 79 11.92 14.10 2.63
CA ALA A 79 11.20 13.59 3.79
C ALA A 79 11.42 12.08 3.98
N GLY A 80 11.37 11.60 5.23
CA GLY A 80 11.71 10.21 5.58
C GLY A 80 10.56 9.20 5.49
N ASP A 81 9.33 9.66 5.26
CA ASP A 81 8.13 8.82 5.14
C ASP A 81 7.09 9.46 4.22
N TYR A 82 6.04 8.69 3.87
CA TYR A 82 4.99 9.14 2.94
C TYR A 82 4.18 10.33 3.47
N GLY A 83 3.84 10.35 4.76
CA GLY A 83 3.06 11.44 5.37
C GLY A 83 3.84 12.76 5.40
N SER A 84 5.12 12.69 5.75
CA SER A 84 6.04 13.84 5.73
C SER A 84 6.29 14.35 4.30
N LEU A 85 6.39 13.43 3.32
CA LEU A 85 6.52 13.79 1.91
C LEU A 85 5.24 14.48 1.39
N HIS A 86 4.05 13.94 1.72
CA HIS A 86 2.77 14.56 1.40
C HIS A 86 2.67 15.98 1.97
N SER A 87 3.00 16.16 3.25
CA SER A 87 2.98 17.47 3.91
C SER A 87 3.95 18.46 3.27
N THR A 88 5.14 18.00 2.88
CA THR A 88 6.15 18.81 2.18
C THR A 88 5.64 19.24 0.80
N LEU A 89 5.04 18.32 0.03
CA LEU A 89 4.44 18.61 -1.27
C LEU A 89 3.31 19.65 -1.14
N LYS A 90 2.41 19.51 -0.16
CA LYS A 90 1.33 20.49 0.09
C LYS A 90 1.89 21.88 0.38
N THR A 91 2.98 21.98 1.14
CA THR A 91 3.66 23.24 1.42
C THR A 91 4.24 23.85 0.13
N LYS A 92 4.89 23.01 -0.70
CA LYS A 92 5.50 23.46 -1.96
C LYS A 92 4.45 23.83 -3.01
N MET A 93 3.32 23.16 -3.08
CA MET A 93 2.19 23.57 -3.92
C MET A 93 1.72 25.01 -3.58
N SER A 94 1.69 25.36 -2.31
CA SER A 94 1.29 26.71 -1.88
C SER A 94 2.26 27.80 -2.35
N SER A 95 3.55 27.50 -2.57
CA SER A 95 4.56 28.42 -3.13
C SER A 95 4.73 28.30 -4.65
N GLY A 96 4.06 27.35 -5.31
CA GLY A 96 4.23 27.06 -6.74
C GLY A 96 5.53 26.34 -7.08
N GLU A 97 6.26 25.82 -6.09
CA GLU A 97 7.54 25.14 -6.24
C GLU A 97 7.38 23.61 -6.15
N VAL A 98 6.77 22.98 -7.13
CA VAL A 98 6.57 21.52 -7.16
C VAL A 98 7.64 20.82 -8.00
N PRO A 99 8.03 19.57 -7.65
CA PRO A 99 8.89 18.77 -8.52
C PRO A 99 8.13 18.37 -9.78
N ALA A 100 8.81 17.93 -10.84
CA ALA A 100 8.15 17.36 -12.00
C ALA A 100 7.56 15.97 -11.68
N LEU A 101 8.16 15.24 -10.72
CA LEU A 101 7.81 13.87 -10.40
C LEU A 101 7.95 13.61 -8.90
N SER A 102 6.98 12.93 -8.31
CA SER A 102 7.07 12.43 -6.95
C SER A 102 6.43 11.05 -6.82
N MET A 103 6.78 10.34 -5.74
CA MET A 103 6.07 9.15 -5.31
C MET A 103 5.10 9.48 -4.18
N GLY A 104 4.09 8.65 -3.99
CA GLY A 104 3.16 8.76 -2.87
C GLY A 104 2.04 7.73 -2.96
N TYR A 105 1.11 7.80 -2.02
CA TYR A 105 -0.11 7.00 -2.07
C TYR A 105 -1.18 7.72 -2.88
N PRO A 106 -1.91 7.00 -3.77
CA PRO A 106 -2.95 7.58 -4.62
C PRO A 106 -4.06 8.32 -3.87
N ASP A 107 -4.45 7.86 -2.68
CA ASP A 107 -5.46 8.51 -1.84
C ASP A 107 -5.11 9.98 -1.50
N SER A 108 -3.83 10.29 -1.35
CA SER A 108 -3.34 11.66 -1.14
C SER A 108 -3.33 12.51 -2.42
N PHE A 109 -3.33 11.88 -3.59
CA PHE A 109 -3.19 12.62 -4.87
C PHE A 109 -4.44 13.41 -5.25
N SER A 110 -5.62 13.00 -4.77
CA SER A 110 -6.85 13.77 -4.98
C SER A 110 -6.74 15.20 -4.45
N GLU A 111 -6.02 15.41 -3.35
CA GLU A 111 -5.79 16.74 -2.80
C GLU A 111 -4.90 17.61 -3.70
N TYR A 112 -4.02 17.01 -4.50
CA TYR A 112 -3.15 17.74 -5.42
C TYR A 112 -3.89 18.15 -6.69
N ILE A 113 -4.94 17.40 -7.07
CA ILE A 113 -5.78 17.73 -8.21
C ILE A 113 -6.65 18.97 -7.91
N SER A 114 -7.17 19.09 -6.70
CA SER A 114 -8.18 20.09 -6.33
C SER A 114 -7.65 21.43 -5.79
N LYS A 115 -6.35 21.55 -5.52
CA LYS A 115 -5.79 22.72 -4.81
C LYS A 115 -5.57 23.98 -5.65
N ARG A 116 -5.67 23.89 -6.98
CA ARG A 116 -5.58 25.06 -7.88
C ARG A 116 -6.95 25.44 -8.38
N MET A 117 -7.36 26.68 -8.19
CA MET A 117 -8.64 27.18 -8.71
C MET A 117 -8.63 27.10 -10.24
N GLY A 118 -9.38 26.16 -10.79
CA GLY A 118 -9.51 25.92 -12.23
C GLY A 118 -8.41 25.06 -12.88
N ASP A 119 -7.29 24.80 -12.19
CA ASP A 119 -6.19 23.97 -12.65
C ASP A 119 -5.76 22.96 -11.58
N SER A 120 -5.31 21.80 -12.00
CA SER A 120 -4.70 20.79 -11.13
C SER A 120 -3.21 21.04 -10.95
N PHE A 121 -2.64 20.73 -9.79
CA PHE A 121 -1.20 20.59 -9.64
C PHE A 121 -0.66 19.34 -10.29
N LEU A 122 -1.49 18.30 -10.46
CA LEU A 122 -1.12 17.09 -11.18
C LEU A 122 -1.49 17.18 -12.65
N LEU A 123 -0.65 16.57 -13.47
CA LEU A 123 -0.92 16.33 -14.87
C LEU A 123 -1.91 15.17 -15.02
N ARG A 124 -2.92 15.33 -15.86
CA ARG A 124 -3.72 14.23 -16.35
C ARG A 124 -2.93 13.51 -17.44
N LEU A 125 -2.62 12.23 -17.21
CA LEU A 125 -1.67 11.48 -18.04
C LEU A 125 -2.29 10.86 -19.29
N THR A 126 -3.59 11.02 -19.51
CA THR A 126 -4.32 10.37 -20.63
C THR A 126 -3.67 10.64 -21.97
N ASN A 127 -3.30 11.90 -22.27
CA ASN A 127 -2.63 12.24 -23.52
C ASN A 127 -1.18 11.77 -23.58
N TYR A 128 -0.48 11.76 -22.46
CA TYR A 128 0.88 11.22 -22.36
C TYR A 128 0.92 9.73 -22.69
N ILE A 129 -0.05 8.97 -22.16
CA ILE A 129 -0.18 7.53 -22.39
C ILE A 129 -0.50 7.22 -23.85
N LYS A 130 -1.36 8.03 -24.47
CA LYS A 130 -1.80 7.86 -25.87
C LYS A 130 -0.88 8.54 -26.89
N ASP A 131 0.18 9.20 -26.45
CA ASP A 131 1.09 9.91 -27.34
C ASP A 131 1.73 8.94 -28.35
N PRO A 132 1.69 9.22 -29.68
CA PRO A 132 2.14 8.29 -30.70
C PRO A 132 3.66 8.05 -30.69
N ASP A 133 4.47 9.02 -30.17
CA ASP A 133 5.93 8.96 -30.16
C ASP A 133 6.47 8.55 -28.78
N PHE A 134 5.83 8.97 -27.71
CA PHE A 134 6.33 8.85 -26.36
C PHE A 134 5.40 8.06 -25.41
N GLY A 135 4.19 7.72 -25.87
CA GLY A 135 3.20 6.99 -25.07
C GLY A 135 3.47 5.48 -24.99
N TYR A 136 2.42 4.74 -24.73
CA TYR A 136 2.40 3.30 -24.69
C TYR A 136 1.50 2.75 -25.79
N SER A 137 1.93 1.69 -26.46
CA SER A 137 1.07 0.87 -27.32
C SER A 137 0.06 0.08 -26.48
N ASP A 138 -1.00 -0.42 -27.10
CA ASP A 138 -1.99 -1.29 -26.44
C ASP A 138 -1.35 -2.53 -25.82
N ALA A 139 -0.32 -3.11 -26.46
CA ALA A 139 0.41 -4.26 -25.94
C ALA A 139 1.23 -3.90 -24.70
N GLU A 140 1.88 -2.75 -24.68
CA GLU A 140 2.60 -2.27 -23.49
C GLU A 140 1.66 -1.91 -22.34
N LEU A 141 0.45 -1.41 -22.62
CA LEU A 141 -0.55 -1.16 -21.59
C LEU A 141 -1.11 -2.47 -21.02
N ALA A 142 -1.35 -3.47 -21.87
CA ALA A 142 -1.81 -4.78 -21.45
C ALA A 142 -0.77 -5.57 -20.62
N ASP A 143 0.50 -5.19 -20.70
CA ASP A 143 1.58 -5.76 -19.90
C ASP A 143 1.62 -5.22 -18.45
N PHE A 144 0.93 -4.14 -18.12
CA PHE A 144 0.76 -3.77 -16.71
C PHE A 144 -0.15 -4.77 -16.00
N VAL A 145 0.17 -5.08 -14.74
CA VAL A 145 -0.75 -5.85 -13.88
C VAL A 145 -2.06 -5.07 -13.79
N PRO A 146 -3.21 -5.65 -14.18
CA PRO A 146 -4.45 -4.90 -14.36
C PRO A 146 -4.90 -4.10 -13.13
N SER A 147 -4.84 -4.69 -11.93
CA SER A 147 -5.22 -4.00 -10.69
C SER A 147 -4.29 -2.83 -10.36
N TYR A 148 -3.01 -2.93 -10.71
CA TYR A 148 -2.02 -1.88 -10.43
C TYR A 148 -2.21 -0.66 -11.34
N TYR A 149 -2.51 -0.91 -12.62
CA TYR A 149 -2.82 0.16 -13.57
C TYR A 149 -4.18 0.80 -13.29
N ALA A 150 -5.18 -0.02 -12.96
CA ALA A 150 -6.56 0.44 -12.68
C ALA A 150 -6.62 1.44 -11.51
N GLU A 151 -5.73 1.34 -10.51
CA GLU A 151 -5.64 2.30 -9.42
C GLU A 151 -5.41 3.73 -9.92
N GLY A 152 -4.61 3.91 -10.99
CA GLY A 152 -4.35 5.21 -11.61
C GLY A 152 -5.55 5.84 -12.32
N THR A 153 -6.62 5.07 -12.53
CA THR A 153 -7.88 5.50 -13.17
C THR A 153 -9.09 5.53 -12.22
N ASN A 154 -8.96 5.02 -11.00
CA ASN A 154 -10.06 4.95 -10.03
C ASN A 154 -10.17 6.25 -9.20
N TYR A 155 -10.23 7.38 -9.90
CA TYR A 155 -10.35 8.71 -9.31
C TYR A 155 -11.76 9.28 -9.52
N GLN A 156 -12.19 10.22 -8.64
CA GLN A 156 -13.43 10.97 -8.88
C GLN A 156 -13.37 11.84 -10.15
N PHE A 157 -12.17 12.10 -10.65
CA PHE A 157 -11.91 12.88 -11.86
C PHE A 157 -11.59 11.94 -13.02
N ASP A 158 -12.17 12.21 -14.20
CA ASP A 158 -11.94 11.38 -15.38
C ASP A 158 -10.48 11.44 -15.86
N GLY A 159 -9.95 10.30 -16.29
CA GLY A 159 -8.61 10.16 -16.85
C GLY A 159 -7.65 9.32 -16.01
N VAL A 160 -6.37 9.36 -16.36
CA VAL A 160 -5.30 8.69 -15.62
C VAL A 160 -4.49 9.74 -14.86
N TRP A 161 -4.38 9.62 -13.56
CA TRP A 161 -3.76 10.63 -12.69
C TRP A 161 -2.48 10.17 -12.02
N SER A 162 -2.22 8.87 -12.03
CA SER A 162 -0.99 8.31 -11.50
C SER A 162 -0.60 7.05 -12.27
N MET A 163 0.68 6.70 -12.19
CA MET A 163 1.22 5.45 -12.74
C MET A 163 1.83 4.62 -11.61
N PRO A 164 1.65 3.30 -11.61
CA PRO A 164 2.15 2.47 -10.51
C PRO A 164 3.68 2.50 -10.45
N MET A 165 4.24 2.53 -9.24
CA MET A 165 5.69 2.44 -9.02
C MET A 165 6.12 0.98 -8.78
N TYR A 166 5.58 0.38 -7.75
CA TYR A 166 5.59 -1.02 -7.38
C TYR A 166 4.48 -1.22 -6.34
N LYS A 167 4.06 -2.45 -6.12
CA LYS A 167 2.93 -2.71 -5.22
C LYS A 167 3.29 -3.70 -4.13
N SER A 168 2.60 -3.57 -3.02
CA SER A 168 2.65 -4.47 -1.87
C SER A 168 1.25 -4.85 -1.44
N THR A 169 1.17 -5.76 -0.49
CA THR A 169 -0.05 -6.11 0.20
C THR A 169 0.25 -6.37 1.67
N GLU A 170 -0.75 -6.76 2.43
CA GLU A 170 -0.55 -7.34 3.75
C GLU A 170 -0.44 -8.87 3.66
N VAL A 171 0.37 -9.43 4.55
CA VAL A 171 0.51 -10.87 4.77
C VAL A 171 0.50 -11.15 6.27
N MET A 172 0.20 -12.38 6.63
CA MET A 172 0.34 -12.86 7.99
C MET A 172 1.76 -13.39 8.20
N TYR A 173 2.48 -12.81 9.14
CA TYR A 173 3.75 -13.30 9.67
C TYR A 173 3.46 -14.16 10.88
N TYR A 174 4.04 -15.36 10.97
CA TYR A 174 3.84 -16.22 12.14
C TYR A 174 5.15 -16.84 12.61
N ASN A 175 5.24 -17.07 13.93
CA ASN A 175 6.34 -17.75 14.56
C ASN A 175 6.21 -19.26 14.33
N ALA A 176 6.91 -19.77 13.30
CA ALA A 176 6.83 -21.16 12.91
C ALA A 176 7.32 -22.11 14.02
N SER A 177 8.32 -21.71 14.81
CA SER A 177 8.81 -22.47 15.95
C SER A 177 7.73 -22.61 17.03
N TYR A 178 7.01 -21.51 17.34
CA TYR A 178 5.88 -21.52 18.30
C TYR A 178 4.76 -22.46 17.81
N PHE A 179 4.43 -22.39 16.53
CA PHE A 179 3.39 -23.23 15.91
C PHE A 179 3.78 -24.70 15.88
N ALA A 180 5.06 -25.02 15.65
CA ALA A 180 5.58 -26.39 15.68
C ALA A 180 5.64 -27.00 17.09
N GLY A 181 5.60 -26.16 18.14
CA GLY A 181 5.59 -26.64 19.51
C GLY A 181 6.68 -26.09 20.42
N ASP A 182 7.60 -25.26 19.92
CA ASP A 182 8.53 -24.51 20.78
C ASP A 182 7.80 -23.29 21.38
N ASN A 183 6.94 -23.57 22.35
CA ASN A 183 6.11 -22.57 23.01
C ASN A 183 6.10 -22.79 24.55
N PRO A 184 5.75 -21.75 25.33
CA PRO A 184 5.78 -21.82 26.80
C PRO A 184 4.93 -22.93 27.40
N CYS A 185 3.84 -23.36 26.73
CA CYS A 185 2.99 -24.45 27.20
C CYS A 185 3.74 -25.79 27.19
N ASN A 186 4.44 -26.09 26.10
CA ASN A 186 5.26 -27.30 25.99
C ASN A 186 6.53 -27.24 26.82
N GLN A 187 7.18 -26.07 26.88
CA GLN A 187 8.34 -25.87 27.78
C GLN A 187 8.00 -26.22 29.24
N LYS A 188 6.78 -25.93 29.66
CA LYS A 188 6.29 -26.27 30.98
C LYS A 188 5.83 -27.72 31.07
N LYS A 189 5.06 -28.21 30.12
CA LYS A 189 4.51 -29.58 30.06
C LYS A 189 5.63 -30.63 30.01
N PHE A 190 6.62 -30.41 29.17
CA PHE A 190 7.74 -31.35 28.94
C PHE A 190 9.04 -30.95 29.64
N ASN A 191 8.93 -30.19 30.73
CA ASN A 191 10.09 -29.78 31.48
C ASN A 191 10.91 -31.00 31.94
N GLY A 192 12.20 -31.05 31.59
CA GLY A 192 13.12 -32.15 31.88
C GLY A 192 13.01 -33.35 30.94
N ASN A 193 12.16 -33.33 29.91
CA ASN A 193 12.14 -34.35 28.88
C ASN A 193 13.31 -34.16 27.90
N ALA A 194 14.19 -35.18 27.79
CA ALA A 194 15.42 -35.10 27.01
C ALA A 194 15.17 -35.05 25.49
N GLU A 195 14.17 -35.78 25.01
CA GLU A 195 13.82 -35.82 23.56
C GLU A 195 13.26 -34.47 23.14
N PHE A 196 12.28 -33.93 23.87
CA PHE A 196 11.73 -32.59 23.59
C PHE A 196 12.85 -31.53 23.61
N THR A 197 13.73 -31.55 24.62
CA THR A 197 14.83 -30.62 24.71
C THR A 197 15.79 -30.74 23.53
N ALA A 198 16.07 -31.95 23.05
CA ALA A 198 16.92 -32.18 21.88
C ALA A 198 16.29 -31.57 20.61
N LEU A 199 15.02 -31.86 20.35
CA LEU A 199 14.27 -31.32 19.19
C LEU A 199 14.22 -29.78 19.19
N VAL A 200 13.95 -29.15 20.34
CA VAL A 200 13.95 -27.69 20.46
C VAL A 200 15.36 -27.12 20.21
N ASN A 201 16.42 -27.78 20.69
CA ASN A 201 17.80 -27.35 20.48
C ASN A 201 18.27 -27.50 19.01
N GLU A 202 17.61 -28.36 18.21
CA GLU A 202 17.87 -28.45 16.77
C GLU A 202 17.27 -27.27 15.98
N LEU A 203 16.33 -26.53 16.58
CA LEU A 203 15.85 -25.29 15.99
C LEU A 203 16.94 -24.21 16.14
N ASP A 204 17.64 -23.90 15.07
CA ASP A 204 18.65 -22.83 15.03
C ASP A 204 18.01 -21.44 14.86
N GLY A 205 17.12 -21.05 15.78
CA GLY A 205 16.47 -19.75 15.80
C GLY A 205 15.81 -19.40 14.46
N ALA A 206 16.25 -18.30 13.83
CA ALA A 206 15.76 -17.87 12.52
C ALA A 206 16.08 -18.84 11.38
N ASN A 207 17.10 -19.71 11.54
CA ASN A 207 17.57 -20.64 10.52
C ASN A 207 16.92 -22.02 10.63
N ALA A 208 15.97 -22.22 11.54
CA ALA A 208 15.25 -23.49 11.68
C ALA A 208 14.78 -23.98 10.30
N THR A 209 15.08 -25.26 10.00
CA THR A 209 14.65 -25.87 8.74
C THR A 209 13.21 -26.34 8.84
N ASP A 210 12.57 -26.58 7.69
CA ASP A 210 11.20 -27.11 7.67
C ASP A 210 11.16 -28.52 8.23
N GLU A 211 12.20 -29.32 7.99
CA GLU A 211 12.34 -30.68 8.51
C GLU A 211 12.40 -30.69 10.03
N ALA A 212 13.20 -29.80 10.66
CA ALA A 212 13.29 -29.71 12.11
C ALA A 212 11.98 -29.23 12.75
N LEU A 213 11.28 -28.28 12.09
CA LEU A 213 9.95 -27.84 12.54
C LEU A 213 8.92 -28.96 12.46
N ASP A 214 8.90 -29.72 11.38
CA ASP A 214 7.97 -30.82 11.17
C ASP A 214 8.25 -31.99 12.13
N GLU A 215 9.53 -32.28 12.44
CA GLU A 215 9.93 -33.29 13.40
C GLU A 215 9.47 -32.91 14.81
N LEU A 216 9.72 -31.68 15.24
CA LEU A 216 9.23 -31.18 16.51
C LEU A 216 7.70 -31.24 16.60
N LYS A 217 6.98 -30.77 15.57
CA LYS A 217 5.51 -30.81 15.54
C LYS A 217 5.00 -32.24 15.66
N THR A 218 5.57 -33.17 14.90
CA THR A 218 5.18 -34.59 14.91
C THR A 218 5.37 -35.20 16.29
N TRP A 219 6.49 -34.92 16.94
CA TRP A 219 6.75 -35.40 18.31
C TRP A 219 5.78 -34.81 19.33
N VAL A 220 5.53 -33.49 19.25
CA VAL A 220 4.61 -32.75 20.14
C VAL A 220 3.18 -33.31 20.01
N ASP A 221 2.70 -33.52 18.78
CA ASP A 221 1.37 -34.09 18.51
C ASP A 221 1.23 -35.52 19.04
N ALA A 222 2.28 -36.34 18.89
CA ALA A 222 2.29 -37.70 19.41
C ALA A 222 2.28 -37.81 20.94
N HIS A 223 2.63 -36.72 21.64
CA HIS A 223 2.69 -36.66 23.10
C HIS A 223 1.62 -35.73 23.71
N ASP A 224 0.51 -35.47 22.97
CA ASP A 224 -0.59 -34.59 23.40
C ASP A 224 -0.11 -33.19 23.78
N GLY A 225 0.92 -32.68 23.13
CA GLY A 225 1.46 -31.34 23.34
C GLY A 225 0.64 -30.25 22.64
N TYR A 226 1.16 -29.04 22.68
CA TYR A 226 0.53 -27.84 22.13
C TYR A 226 1.25 -27.44 20.82
N SER A 227 0.72 -27.88 19.69
CA SER A 227 1.09 -27.40 18.37
C SER A 227 -0.12 -26.74 17.71
N TYR A 228 0.11 -25.97 16.65
CA TYR A 228 -0.97 -25.20 16.05
C TYR A 228 -0.88 -25.23 14.53
N ASP A 229 -2.05 -25.20 13.87
CA ASP A 229 -2.16 -25.08 12.42
C ASP A 229 -2.33 -23.61 12.02
N VAL A 230 -1.79 -23.28 10.84
CA VAL A 230 -1.86 -21.90 10.31
C VAL A 230 -3.30 -21.61 9.87
N PRO A 231 -3.95 -20.55 10.39
CA PRO A 231 -5.34 -20.25 10.05
C PRO A 231 -5.46 -19.64 8.64
N GLU A 232 -6.42 -20.12 7.87
CA GLU A 232 -6.77 -19.54 6.57
C GLU A 232 -7.87 -18.48 6.67
N THR A 233 -8.83 -18.68 7.58
CA THR A 233 -10.00 -17.83 7.73
C THR A 233 -9.93 -17.00 8.99
N TRP A 234 -10.66 -15.88 9.01
CA TRP A 234 -10.77 -15.03 10.20
C TRP A 234 -11.33 -15.80 11.40
N ASP A 235 -12.34 -16.63 11.18
CA ASP A 235 -12.94 -17.43 12.25
C ASP A 235 -11.94 -18.44 12.83
N GLN A 236 -11.11 -19.07 11.99
CA GLN A 236 -10.03 -19.95 12.45
C GLN A 236 -8.97 -19.17 13.23
N ALA A 237 -8.59 -17.96 12.78
CA ALA A 237 -7.60 -17.12 13.48
C ALA A 237 -8.08 -16.73 14.89
N ILE A 238 -9.34 -16.35 15.02
CA ILE A 238 -9.94 -16.02 16.33
C ILE A 238 -10.11 -17.26 17.21
N ALA A 239 -10.56 -18.39 16.66
CA ALA A 239 -10.68 -19.64 17.40
C ALA A 239 -9.31 -20.12 17.91
N LEU A 240 -8.27 -20.06 17.06
CA LEU A 240 -6.90 -20.39 17.41
C LEU A 240 -6.37 -19.46 18.52
N SER A 241 -6.65 -18.16 18.42
CA SER A 241 -6.24 -17.20 19.44
C SER A 241 -6.86 -17.50 20.81
N ARG A 242 -8.15 -17.87 20.84
CA ARG A 242 -8.81 -18.30 22.08
C ARG A 242 -8.22 -19.61 22.61
N GLN A 243 -7.91 -20.56 21.74
CA GLN A 243 -7.25 -21.81 22.13
C GLN A 243 -5.89 -21.54 22.77
N MET A 244 -5.03 -20.74 22.13
CA MET A 244 -3.70 -20.39 22.68
C MET A 244 -3.80 -19.76 24.08
N LEU A 245 -4.77 -18.88 24.31
CA LEU A 245 -4.99 -18.30 25.65
C LEU A 245 -5.49 -19.35 26.66
N ALA A 246 -6.36 -20.25 26.26
CA ALA A 246 -6.86 -21.34 27.12
C ALA A 246 -5.74 -22.33 27.47
N ASP A 247 -4.89 -22.70 26.51
CA ASP A 247 -3.75 -23.61 26.71
C ASP A 247 -2.73 -23.01 27.70
N ARG A 248 -2.44 -21.69 27.56
CA ARG A 248 -1.58 -20.95 28.50
C ARG A 248 -2.19 -20.92 29.90
N ALA A 249 -3.50 -20.65 30.00
CA ALA A 249 -4.21 -20.65 31.27
C ALA A 249 -4.17 -22.05 31.95
N ALA A 250 -4.38 -23.12 31.18
CA ALA A 250 -4.27 -24.51 31.68
C ALA A 250 -2.88 -24.84 32.25
N GLN A 251 -1.85 -24.22 31.67
CA GLN A 251 -0.47 -24.32 32.16
C GLN A 251 -0.12 -23.26 33.22
N ASN A 252 -1.05 -22.47 33.73
CA ASN A 252 -0.84 -21.35 34.66
C ASN A 252 0.27 -20.40 34.18
N ILE A 253 0.23 -20.00 32.89
CA ILE A 253 1.10 -19.00 32.29
C ILE A 253 0.32 -17.70 32.25
N THR A 254 0.82 -16.65 32.92
CA THR A 254 0.07 -15.40 33.18
C THR A 254 0.77 -14.15 32.63
N ASP A 255 1.82 -14.32 31.82
CA ASP A 255 2.50 -13.20 31.16
C ASP A 255 1.61 -12.48 30.14
N ASP A 256 2.01 -11.29 29.77
CA ASP A 256 1.30 -10.45 28.81
C ASP A 256 1.47 -11.00 27.39
N PHE A 257 0.42 -11.64 26.87
CA PHE A 257 0.42 -12.32 25.57
C PHE A 257 -0.88 -12.08 24.83
N TYR A 258 -0.76 -11.74 23.57
CA TYR A 258 -1.84 -11.50 22.62
C TYR A 258 -1.59 -12.37 21.39
N PRO A 259 -2.33 -13.45 21.19
CA PRO A 259 -2.04 -14.40 20.10
C PRO A 259 -1.92 -13.77 18.72
N PHE A 260 -2.82 -12.83 18.38
CA PHE A 260 -2.96 -12.27 17.06
C PHE A 260 -2.76 -10.74 17.07
N GLY A 261 -1.86 -10.25 16.22
CA GLY A 261 -1.62 -8.83 15.98
C GLY A 261 -2.11 -8.38 14.59
N TYR A 262 -2.61 -7.15 14.48
CA TYR A 262 -2.89 -6.53 13.18
C TYR A 262 -2.34 -5.11 13.17
N ASP A 263 -1.37 -4.83 12.29
CA ASP A 263 -0.52 -3.64 12.37
C ASP A 263 -1.22 -2.33 11.96
N SER A 264 -2.27 -2.40 11.16
CA SER A 264 -3.00 -1.24 10.66
C SER A 264 -4.49 -1.36 10.91
N ASP A 265 -5.03 -0.56 11.83
CA ASP A 265 -6.47 -0.51 12.11
C ASP A 265 -7.30 -0.14 10.88
N ALA A 266 -6.81 0.80 10.06
CA ALA A 266 -7.47 1.17 8.81
C ALA A 266 -7.54 0.01 7.82
N ASN A 267 -6.42 -0.68 7.60
CA ASN A 267 -6.39 -1.84 6.70
C ASN A 267 -7.25 -2.99 7.22
N LEU A 268 -7.22 -3.25 8.52
CA LEU A 268 -8.07 -4.25 9.15
C LEU A 268 -9.54 -4.01 8.80
N LEU A 269 -10.04 -2.81 9.04
CA LEU A 269 -11.45 -2.50 8.81
C LEU A 269 -11.80 -2.47 7.33
N ILE A 270 -10.97 -1.84 6.48
CA ILE A 270 -11.19 -1.81 5.02
C ILE A 270 -11.20 -3.22 4.45
N SER A 271 -10.21 -4.06 4.81
CA SER A 271 -10.13 -5.45 4.32
C SER A 271 -11.31 -6.28 4.79
N GLN A 272 -11.70 -6.19 6.06
CA GLN A 272 -12.85 -6.92 6.60
C GLN A 272 -14.18 -6.45 5.99
N MET A 273 -14.35 -5.15 5.71
CA MET A 273 -15.52 -4.64 5.00
C MET A 273 -15.59 -5.21 3.59
N GLU A 274 -14.51 -5.10 2.82
CA GLU A 274 -14.45 -5.60 1.44
C GLU A 274 -14.66 -7.12 1.35
N GLN A 275 -14.06 -7.89 2.26
CA GLN A 275 -14.23 -9.35 2.31
C GLN A 275 -15.66 -9.77 2.62
N ARG A 276 -16.40 -8.96 3.39
CA ARG A 276 -17.79 -9.22 3.79
C ARG A 276 -18.81 -8.54 2.87
N GLY A 277 -18.37 -7.75 1.88
CA GLY A 277 -19.25 -6.98 1.00
C GLY A 277 -19.94 -5.80 1.70
N ILE A 278 -19.32 -5.27 2.76
CA ILE A 278 -19.80 -4.07 3.48
C ILE A 278 -19.24 -2.83 2.75
N PRO A 279 -20.10 -1.90 2.31
CA PRO A 279 -19.64 -0.70 1.62
C PRO A 279 -18.74 0.18 2.49
N TYR A 280 -17.57 0.55 1.97
CA TYR A 280 -16.63 1.47 2.59
C TYR A 280 -16.68 2.85 1.94
N THR A 281 -16.14 2.99 0.73
CA THR A 281 -16.16 4.22 -0.07
C THR A 281 -16.48 3.90 -1.53
N VAL A 282 -17.01 4.87 -2.28
CA VAL A 282 -17.38 4.69 -3.69
C VAL A 282 -17.06 5.92 -4.53
N ASN A 283 -16.84 5.69 -5.84
CA ASN A 283 -16.94 6.70 -6.90
C ASN A 283 -18.06 6.27 -7.85
N ASP A 284 -19.24 6.86 -7.70
CA ASP A 284 -20.42 6.58 -8.52
C ASP A 284 -21.10 7.88 -8.97
N GLU A 285 -22.20 7.79 -9.70
CA GLU A 285 -22.93 8.97 -10.18
C GLU A 285 -23.53 9.82 -9.04
N ALA A 286 -23.86 9.22 -7.90
CA ALA A 286 -24.37 9.98 -6.75
C ALA A 286 -23.26 10.82 -6.12
N SER A 287 -22.07 10.23 -5.96
CA SER A 287 -20.90 10.89 -5.37
C SER A 287 -20.32 12.01 -6.24
N LYS A 288 -20.53 11.97 -7.57
CA LYS A 288 -20.21 13.09 -8.46
C LYS A 288 -21.07 14.35 -8.19
N ASN A 289 -22.29 14.16 -7.69
CA ASN A 289 -23.23 15.26 -7.42
C ASN A 289 -23.18 15.74 -5.95
N ASP A 290 -22.84 14.87 -5.03
CA ASP A 290 -22.72 15.18 -3.62
C ASP A 290 -21.50 14.45 -3.03
N TYR A 291 -20.48 15.19 -2.64
CA TYR A 291 -19.24 14.63 -2.07
C TYR A 291 -19.47 13.72 -0.87
N ARG A 292 -20.58 13.89 -0.13
CA ARG A 292 -20.93 13.06 1.02
C ARG A 292 -21.22 11.61 0.63
N GLU A 293 -21.70 11.42 -0.59
CA GLU A 293 -22.02 10.10 -1.13
C GLU A 293 -20.79 9.20 -1.41
N HIS A 294 -19.59 9.74 -1.37
CA HIS A 294 -18.37 8.93 -1.38
C HIS A 294 -18.25 8.04 -0.15
N PHE A 295 -18.74 8.47 1.01
CA PHE A 295 -18.53 7.82 2.30
C PHE A 295 -19.71 6.90 2.63
N LYS A 296 -19.52 5.58 2.47
CA LYS A 296 -20.56 4.56 2.70
C LYS A 296 -20.36 3.79 4.00
N PHE A 297 -19.27 3.99 4.70
CA PHE A 297 -18.89 3.17 5.85
C PHE A 297 -19.79 3.36 7.10
N ASN A 298 -20.53 4.46 7.25
CA ASN A 298 -21.46 4.64 8.38
C ASN A 298 -22.78 3.90 8.13
N ASN A 299 -22.75 2.59 8.23
CA ASN A 299 -23.90 1.70 8.05
C ASN A 299 -23.98 0.63 9.16
N ALA A 300 -25.10 -0.07 9.25
CA ALA A 300 -25.37 -1.04 10.33
C ALA A 300 -24.36 -2.21 10.34
N ASP A 301 -24.00 -2.73 9.17
CA ASP A 301 -23.09 -3.87 9.04
C ASP A 301 -21.65 -3.48 9.43
N ALA A 302 -21.21 -2.28 9.08
CA ALA A 302 -19.93 -1.73 9.50
C ALA A 302 -19.87 -1.53 11.03
N LYS A 303 -20.94 -1.02 11.64
CA LYS A 303 -21.06 -0.88 13.10
C LYS A 303 -21.03 -2.25 13.80
N ALA A 304 -21.69 -3.26 13.23
CA ALA A 304 -21.65 -4.62 13.75
C ALA A 304 -20.24 -5.22 13.67
N LEU A 305 -19.53 -5.03 12.53
CA LEU A 305 -18.14 -5.42 12.36
C LEU A 305 -17.22 -4.77 13.41
N VAL A 306 -17.35 -3.46 13.62
CA VAL A 306 -16.52 -2.75 14.61
C VAL A 306 -16.80 -3.26 16.04
N ASN A 307 -18.07 -3.53 16.40
CA ASN A 307 -18.40 -4.15 17.69
C ASN A 307 -17.74 -5.52 17.84
N GLU A 308 -17.75 -6.34 16.79
CA GLU A 308 -17.07 -7.65 16.76
C GLU A 308 -15.56 -7.49 17.03
N ILE A 309 -14.89 -6.59 16.31
CA ILE A 309 -13.44 -6.34 16.48
C ILE A 309 -13.11 -5.81 17.89
N VAL A 310 -13.88 -4.85 18.39
CA VAL A 310 -13.71 -4.32 19.75
C VAL A 310 -13.91 -5.43 20.80
N GLY A 311 -14.83 -6.36 20.56
CA GLY A 311 -15.01 -7.57 21.37
C GLY A 311 -13.71 -8.38 21.45
N TYR A 312 -13.08 -8.68 20.32
CA TYR A 312 -11.81 -9.41 20.25
C TYR A 312 -10.64 -8.70 20.94
N LEU A 313 -10.59 -7.38 20.83
CA LEU A 313 -9.60 -6.57 21.55
C LEU A 313 -9.78 -6.67 23.08
N ARG A 314 -11.03 -6.64 23.56
CA ARG A 314 -11.35 -6.79 25.00
C ARG A 314 -11.10 -8.20 25.52
N GLU A 315 -11.32 -9.22 24.70
CA GLU A 315 -10.95 -10.61 24.98
C GLU A 315 -9.43 -10.84 24.97
N LYS A 316 -8.62 -9.89 24.50
CA LYS A 316 -7.17 -9.99 24.29
C LYS A 316 -6.75 -11.08 23.27
N VAL A 317 -7.66 -11.56 22.45
CA VAL A 317 -7.36 -12.49 21.34
C VAL A 317 -6.76 -11.78 20.13
N LEU A 318 -6.96 -10.47 20.03
CA LEU A 318 -6.46 -9.58 18.99
C LEU A 318 -5.86 -8.33 19.65
N ILE A 319 -4.76 -7.83 19.09
CA ILE A 319 -4.28 -6.46 19.32
C ILE A 319 -4.11 -5.73 17.99
N THR A 320 -4.30 -4.41 18.04
CA THR A 320 -3.99 -3.52 16.92
C THR A 320 -3.13 -2.36 17.40
N LYS A 321 -2.52 -1.62 16.48
CA LYS A 321 -1.72 -0.45 16.82
C LYS A 321 -2.47 0.52 17.74
N ASN A 322 -3.72 0.84 17.44
CA ASN A 322 -4.52 1.78 18.23
C ASN A 322 -5.00 1.20 19.58
N SER A 323 -5.01 -0.13 19.74
CA SER A 323 -5.38 -0.77 21.01
C SER A 323 -4.20 -0.90 22.00
N ILE A 324 -2.95 -0.81 21.51
CA ILE A 324 -1.74 -0.90 22.34
C ILE A 324 -1.51 0.39 23.17
N GLY A 325 -2.11 1.50 22.74
CA GLY A 325 -1.99 2.81 23.40
C GLY A 325 -1.20 3.84 22.58
N SER A 326 -1.11 5.06 23.09
CA SER A 326 -0.47 6.19 22.40
C SER A 326 1.05 6.05 22.39
N GLY A 327 1.59 5.44 21.35
CA GLY A 327 3.04 5.31 21.15
C GLY A 327 3.38 5.00 19.69
N SER A 328 4.66 4.98 19.38
CA SER A 328 5.17 4.51 18.08
C SER A 328 5.26 2.99 17.99
N THR A 329 4.71 2.27 18.96
CA THR A 329 4.75 0.81 19.04
C THR A 329 3.78 0.19 18.04
N TYR A 330 4.27 -0.76 17.28
CA TYR A 330 3.51 -1.54 16.29
C TYR A 330 3.36 -2.99 16.77
N THR A 331 2.47 -3.76 16.17
CA THR A 331 2.25 -5.16 16.55
C THR A 331 3.46 -6.06 16.27
N ASN A 332 4.32 -5.67 15.32
CA ASN A 332 5.59 -6.35 15.09
C ASN A 332 6.54 -6.32 16.30
N ASP A 333 6.49 -5.27 17.14
CA ASP A 333 7.28 -5.21 18.38
C ASP A 333 6.83 -6.29 19.38
N TYR A 334 5.53 -6.53 19.47
CA TYR A 334 4.97 -7.63 20.26
C TYR A 334 5.32 -9.00 19.69
N PHE A 335 5.26 -9.13 18.37
CA PHE A 335 5.57 -10.36 17.65
C PHE A 335 7.05 -10.75 17.87
N THR A 336 7.98 -9.84 17.62
CA THR A 336 9.42 -10.10 17.78
C THR A 336 9.83 -10.28 19.24
N ALA A 337 9.06 -9.76 20.19
CA ALA A 337 9.24 -9.96 21.64
C ALA A 337 8.53 -11.21 22.21
N PHE A 338 8.03 -12.13 21.38
CA PHE A 338 7.29 -13.36 21.79
C PHE A 338 5.96 -13.08 22.52
N LYS A 339 5.44 -11.87 22.44
CA LYS A 339 4.15 -11.49 23.03
C LYS A 339 2.99 -11.66 22.06
N CYS A 340 3.27 -12.07 20.83
CA CYS A 340 2.31 -12.34 19.77
C CYS A 340 2.79 -13.57 18.99
N ALA A 341 1.89 -14.51 18.68
CA ALA A 341 2.26 -15.72 17.92
C ALA A 341 2.23 -15.48 16.41
N PHE A 342 1.31 -14.62 15.95
CA PHE A 342 1.19 -14.24 14.54
C PHE A 342 0.64 -12.82 14.42
N THR A 343 1.06 -12.11 13.37
CA THR A 343 0.65 -10.72 13.13
C THR A 343 0.47 -10.47 11.64
N VAL A 344 -0.48 -9.59 11.30
CA VAL A 344 -0.66 -9.09 9.93
C VAL A 344 0.06 -7.76 9.78
N GLY A 345 0.84 -7.64 8.72
CA GLY A 345 1.54 -6.40 8.38
C GLY A 345 1.89 -6.32 6.89
N SER A 346 2.32 -5.15 6.46
CA SER A 346 2.70 -4.90 5.06
C SER A 346 3.94 -5.68 4.64
N THR A 347 3.95 -6.21 3.41
CA THR A 347 5.15 -6.81 2.80
C THR A 347 6.31 -5.82 2.71
N GLY A 348 6.03 -4.54 2.44
CA GLY A 348 7.04 -3.47 2.45
C GLY A 348 7.68 -3.20 3.81
N GLY A 349 7.05 -3.67 4.91
CA GLY A 349 7.54 -3.63 6.28
C GLY A 349 8.17 -4.93 6.76
N SER A 350 8.46 -5.89 5.88
CA SER A 350 8.94 -7.23 6.25
C SER A 350 10.20 -7.23 7.12
N SER A 351 11.09 -6.27 6.92
CA SER A 351 12.32 -6.14 7.73
C SER A 351 12.06 -5.90 9.23
N TYR A 352 10.88 -5.41 9.59
CA TYR A 352 10.48 -5.21 10.99
C TYR A 352 9.87 -6.47 11.62
N ASN A 353 9.53 -7.49 10.81
CA ASN A 353 8.93 -8.74 11.25
C ASN A 353 9.92 -9.91 11.28
N VAL A 354 11.22 -9.64 11.26
CA VAL A 354 12.26 -10.66 11.40
C VAL A 354 12.63 -10.87 12.85
N SER A 355 13.02 -12.09 13.21
CA SER A 355 13.54 -12.45 14.53
C SER A 355 14.81 -13.27 14.36
N SER A 356 15.80 -13.09 15.24
CA SER A 356 16.96 -14.01 15.34
C SER A 356 16.65 -15.25 16.20
N ASN A 357 15.55 -15.21 16.95
CA ASN A 357 15.27 -16.19 17.99
C ASN A 357 14.31 -17.31 17.52
N PHE A 358 13.59 -17.09 16.43
CA PHE A 358 12.66 -18.07 15.88
C PHE A 358 12.49 -17.89 14.37
N LYS A 359 12.06 -18.95 13.70
CA LYS A 359 11.74 -18.93 12.27
C LYS A 359 10.44 -18.18 12.05
N VAL A 360 10.50 -17.13 11.22
CA VAL A 360 9.30 -16.44 10.74
C VAL A 360 8.92 -17.02 9.39
N LYS A 361 7.66 -17.43 9.26
CA LYS A 361 7.06 -17.82 7.97
C LYS A 361 5.88 -16.93 7.62
N LEU A 362 5.44 -17.04 6.38
CA LEU A 362 4.36 -16.23 5.80
C LEU A 362 3.12 -17.08 5.52
N ALA A 363 1.95 -16.46 5.66
CA ALA A 363 0.70 -16.95 5.14
C ALA A 363 -0.14 -15.79 4.58
N PRO A 364 -1.13 -16.05 3.71
CA PRO A 364 -2.11 -15.04 3.34
C PRO A 364 -2.84 -14.48 4.57
N VAL A 365 -3.26 -13.22 4.51
CA VAL A 365 -4.13 -12.65 5.56
C VAL A 365 -5.39 -13.51 5.71
N PRO A 366 -5.77 -13.91 6.93
CA PRO A 366 -7.02 -14.65 7.13
C PRO A 366 -8.21 -13.88 6.58
N TYR A 367 -9.07 -14.55 5.81
CA TYR A 367 -10.20 -13.91 5.15
C TYR A 367 -11.56 -14.31 5.79
N LYS A 368 -12.58 -13.47 5.59
CA LYS A 368 -13.97 -13.80 5.92
C LYS A 368 -14.89 -13.50 4.74
N GLY A 369 -15.59 -14.51 4.23
CA GLY A 369 -16.40 -14.40 3.03
C GLY A 369 -15.57 -14.51 1.76
N GLN A 370 -15.24 -13.41 1.12
CA GLN A 370 -14.43 -13.39 -0.10
C GLN A 370 -12.94 -13.26 0.19
N ARG A 371 -12.10 -13.92 -0.60
CA ARG A 371 -10.66 -13.65 -0.60
C ARG A 371 -10.41 -12.30 -1.27
N LYS A 372 -10.08 -11.30 -0.47
CA LYS A 372 -9.68 -9.96 -0.94
C LYS A 372 -8.56 -9.45 -0.06
N TYR A 373 -7.53 -8.89 -0.69
CA TYR A 373 -6.34 -8.38 -0.03
C TYR A 373 -6.10 -6.94 -0.46
N ILE A 374 -5.79 -6.08 0.50
CA ILE A 374 -5.58 -4.67 0.20
C ILE A 374 -4.31 -4.48 -0.62
N GLN A 375 -4.45 -3.84 -1.78
CA GLN A 375 -3.32 -3.39 -2.56
C GLN A 375 -2.73 -2.15 -1.90
N GLN A 376 -1.43 -2.13 -1.73
CA GLN A 376 -0.66 -1.03 -1.16
C GLN A 376 0.53 -0.69 -2.06
N GLY A 377 1.35 0.23 -1.60
CA GLY A 377 2.55 0.68 -2.30
C GLY A 377 2.32 1.94 -3.11
N PRO A 378 3.41 2.65 -3.40
CA PRO A 378 3.35 3.96 -4.02
C PRO A 378 3.03 3.90 -5.51
N SER A 379 2.52 5.01 -5.99
CA SER A 379 2.44 5.35 -7.39
C SER A 379 3.25 6.61 -7.66
N PHE A 380 3.62 6.82 -8.91
CA PHE A 380 4.16 8.09 -9.39
C PHE A 380 3.02 9.08 -9.63
N CYS A 381 3.19 10.30 -9.15
CA CYS A 381 2.40 11.46 -9.57
C CYS A 381 3.28 12.46 -10.31
N PHE A 382 2.74 13.04 -11.36
CA PHE A 382 3.41 13.98 -12.26
C PHE A 382 2.81 15.37 -12.03
N PHE A 383 3.67 16.33 -11.74
CA PHE A 383 3.22 17.68 -11.43
C PHE A 383 3.27 18.60 -12.65
N ASP A 384 2.28 19.45 -12.76
CA ASP A 384 2.39 20.65 -13.60
C ASP A 384 3.35 21.64 -12.97
N CYS A 385 4.62 21.48 -13.27
CA CYS A 385 5.69 22.33 -12.75
C CYS A 385 5.94 23.59 -13.62
N GLY A 386 5.07 23.85 -14.61
CA GLY A 386 5.18 25.01 -15.51
C GLY A 386 6.28 24.89 -16.56
N ASP A 387 6.91 23.72 -16.72
CA ASP A 387 7.97 23.46 -17.71
C ASP A 387 7.72 22.16 -18.44
N ALA A 388 7.22 22.25 -19.65
CA ALA A 388 6.82 21.09 -20.46
C ALA A 388 7.99 20.14 -20.78
N TYR A 389 9.24 20.63 -20.86
CA TYR A 389 10.40 19.74 -21.04
C TYR A 389 10.75 18.98 -19.77
N LYS A 390 10.61 19.57 -18.58
CA LYS A 390 10.75 18.82 -17.32
C LYS A 390 9.69 17.75 -17.19
N GLN A 391 8.46 18.06 -17.56
CA GLN A 391 7.34 17.10 -17.58
C GLN A 391 7.61 15.95 -18.56
N LYS A 392 8.08 16.25 -19.81
CA LYS A 392 8.51 15.23 -20.77
C LYS A 392 9.67 14.39 -20.22
N GLY A 393 10.67 15.00 -19.61
CA GLY A 393 11.77 14.29 -18.98
C GLY A 393 11.30 13.33 -17.88
N ALA A 394 10.37 13.78 -17.03
CA ALA A 394 9.75 12.96 -15.98
C ALA A 394 8.98 11.76 -16.56
N TRP A 395 8.22 11.96 -17.64
CA TRP A 395 7.52 10.88 -18.34
C TRP A 395 8.47 9.86 -18.96
N LEU A 396 9.50 10.31 -19.64
CA LEU A 396 10.52 9.44 -20.23
C LEU A 396 11.29 8.66 -19.15
N PHE A 397 11.56 9.28 -18.00
CA PHE A 397 12.17 8.59 -16.85
C PHE A 397 11.23 7.51 -16.29
N TYR A 398 9.95 7.80 -16.16
CA TYR A 398 8.97 6.79 -15.76
C TYR A 398 8.95 5.59 -16.72
N LYS A 399 8.99 5.82 -18.03
CA LYS A 399 9.05 4.72 -19.02
C LYS A 399 10.31 3.86 -18.84
N GLU A 400 11.46 4.45 -18.56
CA GLU A 400 12.69 3.73 -18.26
C GLU A 400 12.61 2.95 -16.94
N PHE A 401 12.03 3.56 -15.92
CA PHE A 401 11.78 2.92 -14.64
C PHE A 401 10.78 1.75 -14.77
N ALA A 402 9.75 1.91 -15.57
CA ALA A 402 8.68 0.93 -15.80
C ALA A 402 9.07 -0.16 -16.84
N ASP A 403 10.31 -0.17 -17.34
CA ASP A 403 10.87 -1.32 -18.05
C ASP A 403 10.79 -2.57 -17.19
N ALA A 404 10.46 -3.73 -17.76
CA ALA A 404 10.22 -4.96 -17.02
C ALA A 404 11.38 -5.36 -16.10
N THR A 405 12.61 -5.29 -16.61
CA THR A 405 13.82 -5.64 -15.86
C THR A 405 14.18 -4.60 -14.81
N ASN A 406 14.12 -3.32 -15.15
CA ASN A 406 14.42 -2.24 -14.23
C ASN A 406 13.43 -2.22 -13.06
N ASN A 407 12.13 -2.34 -13.36
CA ASN A 407 11.08 -2.36 -12.36
C ASN A 407 11.19 -3.59 -11.44
N ALA A 408 11.46 -4.79 -12.01
CA ALA A 408 11.69 -6.00 -11.20
C ALA A 408 12.81 -5.79 -10.17
N LYS A 409 13.97 -5.24 -10.60
CA LYS A 409 15.11 -4.99 -9.69
C LYS A 409 14.76 -4.03 -8.56
N VAL A 410 14.08 -2.91 -8.86
CA VAL A 410 13.73 -1.91 -7.85
C VAL A 410 12.63 -2.42 -6.92
N ALA A 411 11.64 -3.14 -7.44
CA ALA A 411 10.54 -3.69 -6.65
C ALA A 411 11.06 -4.76 -5.67
N LEU A 412 11.81 -5.75 -6.15
CA LEU A 412 12.31 -6.86 -5.35
C LEU A 412 13.27 -6.40 -4.24
N GLU A 413 14.15 -5.41 -4.52
CA GLU A 413 15.02 -4.80 -3.50
C GLU A 413 14.24 -4.26 -2.31
N ASN A 414 13.01 -3.82 -2.56
CA ASN A 414 12.14 -3.20 -1.57
C ASN A 414 11.07 -4.14 -0.98
N SER A 415 11.09 -5.43 -1.31
CA SER A 415 10.05 -6.42 -0.94
C SER A 415 8.66 -6.07 -1.46
N TYR A 416 8.61 -5.56 -2.69
CA TYR A 416 7.40 -5.19 -3.42
C TYR A 416 7.24 -6.01 -4.68
N ASP A 417 6.05 -5.99 -5.24
CA ASP A 417 5.72 -6.61 -6.52
C ASP A 417 6.04 -5.69 -7.69
N PRO A 418 6.66 -6.20 -8.75
CA PRO A 418 6.82 -5.46 -10.00
C PRO A 418 5.48 -5.22 -10.69
N ILE A 419 5.42 -4.14 -11.48
CA ILE A 419 4.17 -3.65 -12.07
C ILE A 419 3.86 -4.22 -13.45
N ARG A 420 4.80 -4.90 -14.08
CA ARG A 420 4.63 -5.51 -15.40
C ARG A 420 4.41 -7.01 -15.29
N ILE A 421 3.53 -7.56 -16.14
CA ILE A 421 3.37 -9.02 -16.24
C ILE A 421 4.68 -9.64 -16.72
N SER A 422 5.32 -9.05 -17.72
CA SER A 422 6.62 -9.50 -18.24
C SER A 422 7.78 -9.40 -17.23
N SER A 423 7.64 -8.61 -16.15
CA SER A 423 8.65 -8.56 -15.09
C SER A 423 8.81 -9.91 -14.37
N TYR A 424 7.73 -10.68 -14.27
CA TYR A 424 7.74 -12.01 -13.61
C TYR A 424 8.46 -13.08 -14.44
N ASP A 425 8.71 -12.81 -15.74
CA ASP A 425 9.46 -13.71 -16.64
C ASP A 425 10.94 -13.30 -16.80
N THR A 426 11.37 -12.25 -16.11
CA THR A 426 12.77 -11.77 -16.21
C THR A 426 13.73 -12.70 -15.47
N PRO A 427 15.00 -12.81 -15.91
CA PRO A 427 16.03 -13.55 -15.19
C PRO A 427 16.25 -13.04 -13.75
N GLU A 428 16.08 -11.75 -13.53
CA GLU A 428 16.19 -11.11 -12.23
C GLU A 428 15.14 -11.64 -11.26
N TYR A 429 13.88 -11.70 -11.72
CA TYR A 429 12.78 -12.25 -10.92
C TYR A 429 12.99 -13.74 -10.64
N ALA A 430 13.31 -14.51 -11.68
CA ALA A 430 13.57 -15.95 -11.54
C ALA A 430 14.72 -16.24 -10.55
N THR A 431 15.81 -15.47 -10.63
CA THR A 431 16.95 -15.60 -9.70
C THR A 431 16.55 -15.29 -8.27
N TRP A 432 15.66 -14.31 -8.07
CA TRP A 432 15.18 -13.93 -6.74
C TRP A 432 14.27 -15.00 -6.15
N ILE A 433 13.30 -15.49 -6.92
CA ILE A 433 12.35 -16.53 -6.47
C ILE A 433 13.05 -17.86 -6.19
N ALA A 434 14.12 -18.19 -6.91
CA ALA A 434 14.91 -19.39 -6.65
C ALA A 434 15.58 -19.40 -5.26
N GLN A 435 15.57 -18.28 -4.55
CA GLN A 435 16.06 -18.14 -3.17
C GLN A 435 14.96 -18.24 -2.12
N ALA A 436 13.71 -18.52 -2.50
CA ALA A 436 12.61 -18.71 -1.54
C ALA A 436 13.00 -19.78 -0.50
N GLY A 437 12.64 -19.54 0.76
CA GLY A 437 13.11 -20.30 1.92
C GLY A 437 14.33 -19.70 2.64
N ASN A 438 15.10 -18.82 1.98
CA ASN A 438 16.27 -18.18 2.56
C ASN A 438 15.96 -16.82 3.25
N GLY A 439 14.69 -16.58 3.58
CA GLY A 439 14.23 -15.43 4.34
C GLY A 439 13.15 -14.61 3.64
N LEU A 440 12.48 -13.80 4.44
CA LEU A 440 11.24 -13.09 4.06
C LEU A 440 11.35 -12.28 2.77
N LYS A 441 12.48 -11.63 2.53
CA LYS A 441 12.68 -10.83 1.31
C LYS A 441 12.58 -11.64 0.00
N TYR A 442 12.81 -12.96 0.08
CA TYR A 442 12.68 -13.89 -1.05
C TYR A 442 11.33 -14.60 -1.05
N ASP A 443 10.78 -14.86 0.15
CA ASP A 443 9.51 -15.55 0.31
C ASP A 443 8.32 -14.68 -0.08
N ILE A 444 8.40 -13.37 0.17
CA ILE A 444 7.32 -12.41 -0.13
C ILE A 444 6.95 -12.41 -1.61
N PRO A 445 7.88 -12.22 -2.57
CA PRO A 445 7.49 -12.21 -3.99
C PRO A 445 6.90 -13.54 -4.47
N ALA A 446 7.35 -14.67 -3.90
CA ALA A 446 6.78 -15.97 -4.19
C ALA A 446 5.32 -16.08 -3.73
N MET A 447 5.01 -15.56 -2.54
CA MET A 447 3.65 -15.54 -2.00
C MET A 447 2.76 -14.54 -2.74
N THR A 448 3.19 -13.29 -2.88
CA THR A 448 2.38 -12.22 -3.47
C THR A 448 2.03 -12.49 -4.92
N ALA A 449 2.89 -13.19 -5.68
CA ALA A 449 2.56 -13.67 -7.02
C ALA A 449 1.27 -14.53 -7.05
N THR A 450 0.95 -15.23 -5.97
CA THR A 450 -0.28 -16.04 -5.85
C THR A 450 -1.49 -15.20 -5.43
N LEU A 451 -1.29 -14.04 -4.81
CA LEU A 451 -2.33 -13.20 -4.22
C LEU A 451 -2.83 -12.09 -5.13
N LYS A 452 -2.06 -11.68 -6.14
CA LYS A 452 -2.33 -10.49 -6.98
C LYS A 452 -3.70 -10.48 -7.66
N ASN A 453 -4.30 -11.64 -7.92
CA ASN A 453 -5.63 -11.73 -8.52
C ASN A 453 -6.77 -11.40 -7.53
N TYR A 454 -6.47 -11.29 -6.26
CA TYR A 454 -7.41 -10.99 -5.17
C TYR A 454 -7.21 -9.58 -4.61
N TYR A 455 -6.31 -8.79 -5.21
CA TYR A 455 -6.05 -7.43 -4.75
C TYR A 455 -7.24 -6.51 -5.01
N MET A 456 -7.48 -5.62 -4.06
CA MET A 456 -8.50 -4.58 -4.13
C MET A 456 -7.91 -3.22 -3.77
N THR A 457 -8.47 -2.17 -4.33
CA THR A 457 -8.12 -0.78 -4.06
C THR A 457 -9.36 0.02 -3.71
N SER A 458 -9.20 1.00 -2.85
CA SER A 458 -10.26 1.98 -2.58
C SER A 458 -10.27 3.07 -3.67
N PRO A 459 -11.43 3.64 -3.98
CA PRO A 459 -11.54 4.79 -4.87
C PRO A 459 -10.80 6.01 -4.33
N VAL A 460 -10.28 6.85 -5.23
CA VAL A 460 -9.56 8.08 -4.92
C VAL A 460 -10.46 9.29 -5.18
N PHE A 461 -10.69 10.09 -4.15
CA PHE A 461 -11.52 11.29 -4.19
C PHE A 461 -11.04 12.31 -3.14
N ILE A 462 -11.50 13.55 -3.22
CA ILE A 462 -11.15 14.57 -2.22
C ILE A 462 -11.66 14.12 -0.85
N GLY A 463 -10.74 13.92 0.09
CA GLY A 463 -11.04 13.37 1.42
C GLY A 463 -10.82 11.85 1.55
N SER A 464 -10.39 11.13 0.51
CA SER A 464 -10.13 9.68 0.59
C SER A 464 -9.00 9.35 1.57
N SER A 465 -7.96 10.18 1.65
CA SER A 465 -6.89 10.04 2.66
C SER A 465 -7.46 10.18 4.08
N THR A 466 -8.29 11.19 4.33
CA THR A 466 -8.97 11.35 5.61
C THR A 466 -9.91 10.19 5.91
N ALA A 467 -10.66 9.69 4.92
CA ALA A 467 -11.53 8.52 5.12
C ALA A 467 -10.74 7.29 5.59
N ARG A 468 -9.54 7.09 5.03
CA ARG A 468 -8.65 6.01 5.44
C ARG A 468 -8.16 6.18 6.88
N ASP A 469 -7.75 7.38 7.27
CA ASP A 469 -7.30 7.65 8.64
C ASP A 469 -8.46 7.50 9.63
N GLU A 470 -9.61 8.06 9.32
CA GLU A 470 -10.76 8.08 10.20
C GLU A 470 -11.40 6.69 10.40
N ILE A 471 -11.41 5.82 9.38
CA ILE A 471 -11.90 4.45 9.58
C ILE A 471 -11.02 3.70 10.60
N GLY A 472 -9.71 3.89 10.59
CA GLY A 472 -8.80 3.35 11.61
C GLY A 472 -8.99 3.97 12.98
N ASN A 473 -9.25 5.28 13.04
CA ASN A 473 -9.46 6.03 14.27
C ASN A 473 -10.75 5.61 15.01
N ILE A 474 -11.75 5.02 14.35
CA ILE A 474 -12.96 4.50 14.98
C ILE A 474 -12.63 3.55 16.13
N ILE A 475 -11.67 2.64 15.96
CA ILE A 475 -11.23 1.73 17.02
C ILE A 475 -10.67 2.52 18.20
N SER A 476 -9.83 3.52 17.95
CA SER A 476 -9.26 4.39 18.98
C SER A 476 -10.34 5.18 19.73
N TYR A 477 -11.34 5.72 19.02
CA TYR A 477 -12.44 6.46 19.64
C TYR A 477 -13.25 5.59 20.62
N ILE A 478 -13.47 4.32 20.27
CA ILE A 478 -14.22 3.39 21.11
C ILE A 478 -13.36 2.84 22.24
N TYR A 479 -12.14 2.38 21.91
CA TYR A 479 -11.30 1.64 22.84
C TYR A 479 -10.59 2.54 23.86
N SER A 480 -10.10 3.69 23.43
CA SER A 480 -9.31 4.61 24.24
C SER A 480 -10.15 5.77 24.81
N SER A 481 -11.16 6.25 24.09
CA SER A 481 -11.97 7.41 24.47
C SER A 481 -13.34 7.04 25.03
N ASN A 482 -13.69 5.74 25.09
CA ASN A 482 -14.96 5.20 25.56
C ASN A 482 -16.21 5.76 24.83
N ASN A 483 -16.07 6.18 23.58
CA ASN A 483 -17.23 6.56 22.78
C ASN A 483 -18.09 5.32 22.48
N THR A 484 -19.38 5.53 22.32
CA THR A 484 -20.23 4.52 21.69
C THR A 484 -19.83 4.33 20.24
N VAL A 485 -20.22 3.21 19.64
CA VAL A 485 -19.93 2.94 18.21
C VAL A 485 -20.57 4.01 17.33
N ASP A 486 -21.80 4.43 17.64
CA ASP A 486 -22.49 5.49 16.87
C ASP A 486 -21.73 6.83 16.93
N GLU A 487 -21.32 7.26 18.11
CA GLU A 487 -20.54 8.50 18.28
C GLU A 487 -19.19 8.44 17.53
N ALA A 488 -18.52 7.29 17.53
CA ALA A 488 -17.27 7.11 16.83
C ALA A 488 -17.44 7.23 15.29
N PHE A 489 -18.47 6.59 14.73
CA PHE A 489 -18.78 6.67 13.30
C PHE A 489 -19.23 8.09 12.89
N ASP A 490 -20.05 8.76 13.70
CA ASP A 490 -20.51 10.13 13.42
C ASP A 490 -19.33 11.12 13.47
N THR A 491 -18.40 10.94 14.42
CA THR A 491 -17.17 11.74 14.50
C THR A 491 -16.32 11.56 13.26
N ALA A 492 -16.01 10.30 12.88
CA ALA A 492 -15.23 9.97 11.71
C ALA A 492 -15.86 10.56 10.43
N LEU A 493 -17.17 10.39 10.25
CA LEU A 493 -17.89 10.92 9.09
C LEU A 493 -17.87 12.47 9.05
N SER A 494 -17.98 13.13 10.19
CA SER A 494 -17.88 14.59 10.28
C SER A 494 -16.53 15.12 9.83
N HIS A 495 -15.43 14.45 10.23
CA HIS A 495 -14.08 14.78 9.79
C HIS A 495 -13.93 14.57 8.28
N CYS A 496 -14.43 13.45 7.75
CA CYS A 496 -14.44 13.17 6.32
C CYS A 496 -15.19 14.24 5.51
N TYR A 497 -16.36 14.65 5.95
CA TYR A 497 -17.14 15.73 5.30
C TYR A 497 -16.40 17.07 5.34
N THR A 498 -15.68 17.34 6.40
CA THR A 498 -14.88 18.57 6.50
C THR A 498 -13.70 18.57 5.54
N ALA A 499 -13.03 17.43 5.37
CA ALA A 499 -11.89 17.28 4.47
C ALA A 499 -12.29 17.28 2.99
N ALA A 500 -13.52 16.85 2.67
CA ALA A 500 -14.02 16.75 1.31
C ALA A 500 -14.66 18.04 0.76
N LYS A 501 -14.88 19.07 1.59
CA LYS A 501 -15.37 20.41 1.19
C LYS A 501 -14.26 21.24 0.53
#